data_17a0a485cd4b0ae48e3b2a8a69f31542
#
_entry.id   17a0a485cd4b0ae48e3b2a8a69f31542
#
_cell.length_a   1.000
_cell.length_b   1.000
_cell.length_c   1.000
_cell.angle_alpha   90.00
_cell.angle_beta   90.00
_cell.angle_gamma   90.00
#
_symmetry.space_group_name_H-M   'P 1'
#
loop_
_entity.id
_entity.type
_entity.pdbx_description
1 polymer ?
#
loop_
_entity_poly.entity_id
_entity_poly.type
_entity_poly.pdbx_seq_one_letter_code
_entity_poly.pdbx_strand_id
1 'polypeptide(L)'
;MLIQASAGFGMLYRLDLTKAAMDLLSVLIERQEPGGEVNASQAELGARVGLSRNSANTAMALLESRNLVLRPEDRKYRTYYLHPYIASYETQEELEDAIQDAAERIAADELPEITAPLYETAPPKRQPQGLKPVRAAG
;
A
#
# COMPACT_ATOMS: atom_id res chain seq x y z
N MET A 1 13.03 -12.29 13.80
CA MET A 1 12.06 -11.17 13.85
C MET A 1 12.37 -10.15 12.77
N LEU A 2 11.35 -9.69 12.07
CA LEU A 2 11.56 -8.71 11.01
C LEU A 2 11.40 -7.29 11.54
N ILE A 3 12.12 -6.35 10.92
CA ILE A 3 12.03 -4.94 11.27
C ILE A 3 11.13 -4.27 10.23
N GLN A 4 10.04 -3.68 10.70
CA GLN A 4 9.01 -3.12 9.83
C GLN A 4 9.38 -1.69 9.43
N ALA A 5 9.36 -1.41 8.12
CA ALA A 5 9.49 -0.04 7.65
C ALA A 5 8.23 0.72 8.03
N SER A 6 8.39 1.95 8.50
CA SER A 6 7.26 2.74 8.97
C SER A 6 6.94 3.93 8.07
N ALA A 7 7.79 4.23 7.09
CA ALA A 7 7.65 5.43 6.29
C ALA A 7 6.29 5.51 5.60
N GLY A 8 5.80 4.37 5.08
CA GLY A 8 4.52 4.37 4.39
C GLY A 8 3.32 4.32 5.30
N PHE A 9 3.50 3.87 6.54
CA PHE A 9 2.35 3.70 7.44
C PHE A 9 1.78 5.03 7.90
N GLY A 10 2.60 6.07 7.93
CA GLY A 10 2.11 7.38 8.33
C GLY A 10 1.12 7.98 7.35
N MET A 11 1.04 7.41 6.14
CA MET A 11 0.14 7.92 5.10
C MET A 11 -1.18 7.18 5.02
N LEU A 12 -1.34 6.08 5.75
CA LEU A 12 -2.49 5.19 5.54
C LEU A 12 -3.82 5.92 5.68
N TYR A 13 -3.91 6.88 6.61
CA TYR A 13 -5.16 7.60 6.81
C TYR A 13 -5.59 8.41 5.58
N ARG A 14 -4.62 8.72 4.70
CA ARG A 14 -4.89 9.54 3.51
C ARG A 14 -5.25 8.71 2.29
N LEU A 15 -5.15 7.39 2.38
CA LEU A 15 -5.27 6.53 1.21
C LEU A 15 -6.69 6.05 0.96
N ASP A 16 -7.62 6.38 1.85
CA ASP A 16 -9.04 6.05 1.68
C ASP A 16 -9.24 4.56 1.46
N LEU A 17 -8.64 3.75 2.33
CA LEU A 17 -8.75 2.31 2.21
C LEU A 17 -10.01 1.80 2.90
N THR A 18 -10.67 0.83 2.27
CA THR A 18 -11.81 0.16 2.89
C THR A 18 -11.32 -0.78 3.98
N LYS A 19 -12.25 -1.22 4.84
CA LYS A 19 -11.90 -2.22 5.84
C LYS A 19 -11.37 -3.48 5.19
N ALA A 20 -11.99 -3.91 4.09
CA ALA A 20 -11.53 -5.12 3.39
C ALA A 20 -10.09 -4.94 2.90
N ALA A 21 -9.75 -3.77 2.37
CA ALA A 21 -8.39 -3.52 1.90
C ALA A 21 -7.42 -3.50 3.06
N MET A 22 -7.79 -2.90 4.20
CA MET A 22 -6.93 -2.89 5.38
C MET A 22 -6.70 -4.30 5.91
N ASP A 23 -7.77 -5.11 5.96
CA ASP A 23 -7.66 -6.49 6.41
C ASP A 23 -6.72 -7.28 5.49
N LEU A 24 -6.87 -7.10 4.19
CA LEU A 24 -6.04 -7.79 3.22
C LEU A 24 -4.58 -7.33 3.34
N LEU A 25 -4.36 -6.05 3.53
CA LEU A 25 -3.02 -5.51 3.73
C LEU A 25 -2.36 -6.14 4.97
N SER A 26 -3.14 -6.30 6.04
CA SER A 26 -2.62 -6.92 7.26
C SER A 26 -2.15 -8.35 7.00
N VAL A 27 -2.90 -9.12 6.21
CA VAL A 27 -2.48 -10.48 5.87
C VAL A 27 -1.22 -10.47 5.04
N LEU A 28 -1.11 -9.54 4.10
CA LEU A 28 0.11 -9.42 3.30
C LEU A 28 1.32 -9.13 4.17
N ILE A 29 1.16 -8.22 5.12
CA ILE A 29 2.24 -7.87 6.03
C ILE A 29 2.63 -9.09 6.86
N GLU A 30 1.65 -9.86 7.33
CA GLU A 30 1.90 -11.05 8.12
C GLU A 30 2.63 -12.13 7.33
N ARG A 31 2.29 -12.26 6.04
CA ARG A 31 2.78 -13.37 5.22
C ARG A 31 4.04 -13.04 4.44
N GLN A 32 4.55 -11.83 4.55
CA GLN A 32 5.68 -11.41 3.72
C GLN A 32 6.98 -12.08 4.12
N GLU A 33 7.81 -12.32 3.12
CA GLU A 33 9.21 -12.65 3.31
C GLU A 33 10.00 -11.36 3.47
N PRO A 34 11.25 -11.42 3.97
CA PRO A 34 12.06 -10.21 4.07
C PRO A 34 12.11 -9.49 2.72
N GLY A 35 11.89 -8.18 2.75
CA GLY A 35 11.85 -7.37 1.54
C GLY A 35 10.46 -7.20 0.97
N GLY A 36 9.45 -7.81 1.57
CA GLY A 36 8.06 -7.56 1.19
C GLY A 36 7.46 -8.54 0.19
N GLU A 37 8.17 -9.60 -0.15
CA GLU A 37 7.64 -10.57 -1.11
C GLU A 37 6.59 -11.46 -0.45
N VAL A 38 5.44 -11.63 -1.12
CA VAL A 38 4.36 -12.49 -0.63
C VAL A 38 4.03 -13.50 -1.72
N ASN A 39 4.22 -14.78 -1.42
CA ASN A 39 3.95 -15.86 -2.36
C ASN A 39 2.68 -16.58 -1.94
N ALA A 40 1.55 -16.07 -2.39
CA ALA A 40 0.25 -16.66 -2.10
C ALA A 40 -0.74 -16.13 -3.12
N SER A 41 -1.77 -16.93 -3.42
CA SER A 41 -2.80 -16.48 -4.34
C SER A 41 -3.72 -15.48 -3.63
N GLN A 42 -4.39 -14.66 -4.44
CA GLN A 42 -5.37 -13.72 -3.90
C GLN A 42 -6.48 -14.46 -3.16
N ALA A 43 -6.87 -15.62 -3.67
CA ALA A 43 -7.90 -16.43 -3.01
C ALA A 43 -7.46 -16.87 -1.61
N GLU A 44 -6.21 -17.29 -1.47
CA GLU A 44 -5.70 -17.69 -0.17
C GLU A 44 -5.67 -16.50 0.80
N LEU A 45 -5.22 -15.34 0.31
CA LEU A 45 -5.13 -14.15 1.14
C LEU A 45 -6.51 -13.68 1.56
N GLY A 46 -7.46 -13.65 0.63
CA GLY A 46 -8.81 -13.21 0.94
C GLY A 46 -9.52 -14.15 1.89
N ALA A 47 -9.31 -15.47 1.72
CA ALA A 47 -9.94 -16.45 2.59
C ALA A 47 -9.51 -16.28 4.04
N ARG A 48 -8.27 -15.85 4.26
CA ARG A 48 -7.74 -15.64 5.61
C ARG A 48 -8.54 -14.61 6.40
N VAL A 49 -9.12 -13.64 5.71
CA VAL A 49 -9.91 -12.58 6.36
C VAL A 49 -11.38 -12.64 5.99
N GLY A 50 -11.82 -13.78 5.47
CA GLY A 50 -13.24 -13.99 5.22
C GLY A 50 -13.82 -13.23 4.05
N LEU A 51 -13.00 -12.83 3.09
CA LEU A 51 -13.47 -12.09 1.93
C LEU A 51 -13.90 -13.04 0.82
N SER A 52 -15.01 -12.69 0.16
CA SER A 52 -15.42 -13.36 -1.06
C SER A 52 -14.40 -13.06 -2.15
N ARG A 53 -14.49 -13.82 -3.26
CA ARG A 53 -13.61 -13.58 -4.40
C ARG A 53 -13.74 -12.15 -4.91
N ASN A 54 -14.97 -11.65 -5.04
CA ASN A 54 -15.18 -10.29 -5.52
C ASN A 54 -14.64 -9.25 -4.56
N SER A 55 -14.88 -9.44 -3.27
CA SER A 55 -14.37 -8.51 -2.27
C SER A 55 -12.85 -8.50 -2.24
N ALA A 56 -12.22 -9.67 -2.37
CA ALA A 56 -10.77 -9.77 -2.41
C ALA A 56 -10.21 -9.08 -3.66
N ASN A 57 -10.88 -9.26 -4.81
CA ASN A 57 -10.47 -8.59 -6.04
C ASN A 57 -10.49 -7.07 -5.88
N THR A 58 -11.61 -6.58 -5.34
CA THR A 58 -11.77 -5.13 -5.16
C THR A 58 -10.76 -4.59 -4.17
N ALA A 59 -10.53 -5.31 -3.08
CA ALA A 59 -9.57 -4.89 -2.06
C ALA A 59 -8.15 -4.86 -2.62
N MET A 60 -7.76 -5.91 -3.34
CA MET A 60 -6.42 -5.97 -3.91
C MET A 60 -6.23 -4.89 -4.97
N ALA A 61 -7.24 -4.65 -5.81
CA ALA A 61 -7.16 -3.59 -6.81
C ALA A 61 -6.97 -2.22 -6.15
N LEU A 62 -7.62 -2.01 -5.02
CA LEU A 62 -7.46 -0.75 -4.29
C LEU A 62 -6.03 -0.61 -3.77
N LEU A 63 -5.50 -1.68 -3.16
CA LEU A 63 -4.12 -1.65 -2.67
C LEU A 63 -3.12 -1.39 -3.79
N GLU A 64 -3.35 -2.01 -4.95
CA GLU A 64 -2.47 -1.81 -6.10
C GLU A 64 -2.60 -0.38 -6.64
N SER A 65 -3.80 0.18 -6.63
CA SER A 65 -4.00 1.54 -7.13
C SER A 65 -3.33 2.59 -6.26
N ARG A 66 -3.10 2.26 -4.99
CA ARG A 66 -2.38 3.14 -4.07
C ARG A 66 -0.89 2.84 -4.04
N ASN A 67 -0.45 1.86 -4.81
CA ASN A 67 0.94 1.40 -4.87
C ASN A 67 1.47 0.86 -3.56
N LEU A 68 0.56 0.42 -2.69
CA LEU A 68 0.95 -0.32 -1.48
C LEU A 68 1.40 -1.72 -1.83
N VAL A 69 0.81 -2.29 -2.89
CA VAL A 69 1.13 -3.61 -3.40
C VAL A 69 1.57 -3.44 -4.85
N LEU A 70 2.69 -4.07 -5.18
CA LEU A 70 3.26 -4.03 -6.52
C LEU A 70 3.27 -5.45 -7.09
N ARG A 71 3.01 -5.58 -8.38
CA ARG A 71 3.07 -6.86 -9.06
C ARG A 71 4.31 -6.91 -9.91
N PRO A 72 4.98 -8.06 -10.01
CA PRO A 72 6.12 -8.16 -10.92
C PRO A 72 5.65 -7.98 -12.36
N GLU A 73 6.57 -7.53 -13.20
CA GLU A 73 6.25 -7.27 -14.59
C GLU A 73 5.74 -8.50 -15.32
N ASP A 74 6.27 -9.67 -14.98
CA ASP A 74 5.85 -10.92 -15.61
C ASP A 74 4.50 -11.39 -15.08
N ARG A 75 3.93 -10.68 -14.11
CA ARG A 75 2.57 -10.90 -13.62
C ARG A 75 2.32 -12.32 -13.15
N LYS A 76 3.26 -12.87 -12.42
CA LYS A 76 3.03 -14.16 -11.76
C LYS A 76 1.97 -13.95 -10.72
N TYR A 77 0.80 -14.53 -10.94
CA TYR A 77 -0.38 -14.21 -10.16
C TYR A 77 -0.31 -14.68 -8.71
N ARG A 78 0.70 -15.43 -8.34
CA ARG A 78 0.86 -15.86 -6.96
C ARG A 78 1.94 -15.09 -6.21
N THR A 79 2.43 -14.01 -6.80
CA THR A 79 3.50 -13.23 -6.16
C THR A 79 3.11 -11.77 -6.12
N TYR A 80 3.20 -11.19 -4.94
CA TYR A 80 2.97 -9.77 -4.71
C TYR A 80 4.16 -9.22 -3.96
N TYR A 81 4.37 -7.91 -4.09
CA TYR A 81 5.42 -7.24 -3.33
C TYR A 81 4.81 -6.06 -2.59
N LEU A 82 5.12 -5.94 -1.31
CA LEU A 82 4.77 -4.74 -0.58
C LEU A 82 5.73 -3.63 -0.96
N HIS A 83 5.22 -2.40 -1.03
CA HIS A 83 6.06 -1.26 -1.31
C HIS A 83 7.19 -1.21 -0.27
N PRO A 84 8.43 -0.83 -0.67
CA PRO A 84 9.55 -0.83 0.28
C PRO A 84 9.29 -0.01 1.53
N TYR A 85 8.42 1.01 1.46
CA TYR A 85 8.13 1.86 2.60
C TYR A 85 7.20 1.20 3.62
N ILE A 86 6.65 0.02 3.32
CA ILE A 86 5.83 -0.73 4.28
C ILE A 86 6.27 -2.18 4.42
N ALA A 87 7.35 -2.57 3.77
CA ALA A 87 7.88 -3.93 3.86
C ALA A 87 8.69 -4.11 5.13
N SER A 88 9.03 -5.35 5.45
CA SER A 88 9.86 -5.69 6.62
C SER A 88 11.19 -6.26 6.18
N TYR A 89 12.20 -6.08 7.00
CA TYR A 89 13.58 -6.47 6.68
C TYR A 89 14.20 -7.20 7.86
N GLU A 90 15.27 -7.94 7.60
CA GLU A 90 15.90 -8.74 8.65
C GLU A 90 16.78 -7.90 9.57
N THR A 91 17.40 -6.85 9.06
CA THR A 91 18.30 -6.02 9.85
C THR A 91 17.99 -4.54 9.63
N GLN A 92 18.41 -3.72 10.59
CA GLN A 92 18.27 -2.28 10.46
C GLN A 92 19.04 -1.75 9.25
N GLU A 93 20.18 -2.33 8.99
CA GLU A 93 21.00 -1.90 7.85
C GLU A 93 20.26 -2.18 6.53
N GLU A 94 19.67 -3.36 6.42
CA GLU A 94 18.90 -3.69 5.23
C GLU A 94 17.70 -2.76 5.05
N LEU A 95 17.05 -2.42 6.16
CA LEU A 95 15.95 -1.47 6.12
C LEU A 95 16.42 -0.11 5.59
N GLU A 96 17.50 0.40 6.12
CA GLU A 96 18.01 1.71 5.72
C GLU A 96 18.43 1.71 4.26
N ASP A 97 19.10 0.64 3.83
CA ASP A 97 19.52 0.53 2.42
C ASP A 97 18.31 0.47 1.50
N ALA A 98 17.28 -0.27 1.90
CA ALA A 98 16.08 -0.41 1.09
C ALA A 98 15.33 0.92 0.97
N ILE A 99 15.25 1.67 2.08
CA ILE A 99 14.57 2.97 2.07
C ILE A 99 15.33 3.96 1.16
N GLN A 100 16.66 3.96 1.27
CA GLN A 100 17.46 4.84 0.42
C GLN A 100 17.34 4.45 -1.06
N ASP A 101 17.43 3.15 -1.35
CA ASP A 101 17.29 2.66 -2.71
C ASP A 101 15.91 3.03 -3.28
N ALA A 102 14.88 2.86 -2.47
CA ALA A 102 13.52 3.19 -2.92
C ALA A 102 13.40 4.68 -3.22
N ALA A 103 13.96 5.53 -2.36
CA ALA A 103 13.90 6.97 -2.59
C ALA A 103 14.58 7.36 -3.89
N GLU A 104 15.73 6.74 -4.18
CA GLU A 104 16.44 7.01 -5.42
C GLU A 104 15.67 6.54 -6.63
N ARG A 105 15.05 5.37 -6.53
CA ARG A 105 14.27 4.84 -7.64
C ARG A 105 13.00 5.62 -7.88
N ILE A 106 12.38 6.13 -6.82
CA ILE A 106 11.23 7.01 -6.97
C ILE A 106 11.64 8.30 -7.67
N ALA A 107 12.78 8.87 -7.28
CA ALA A 107 13.27 10.09 -7.91
C ALA A 107 13.62 9.87 -9.38
N ALA A 108 14.03 8.65 -9.73
CA ALA A 108 14.38 8.30 -11.12
C ALA A 108 13.16 7.80 -11.89
N ASP A 109 11.99 7.82 -11.30
CA ASP A 109 10.74 7.35 -11.91
C ASP A 109 10.78 5.86 -12.26
N GLU A 110 11.52 5.10 -11.46
CA GLU A 110 11.64 3.64 -11.62
C GLU A 110 10.78 2.87 -10.64
N LEU A 111 10.26 3.55 -9.61
CA LEU A 111 9.42 2.96 -8.59
C LEU A 111 8.32 3.95 -8.28
N PRO A 112 7.05 3.51 -8.24
CA PRO A 112 5.97 4.45 -7.94
C PRO A 112 5.97 4.82 -6.45
N GLU A 113 5.45 6.00 -6.17
CA GLU A 113 5.20 6.42 -4.80
C GLU A 113 3.89 5.83 -4.32
N ILE A 114 3.77 5.68 -3.00
CA ILE A 114 2.48 5.39 -2.39
C ILE A 114 1.60 6.61 -2.64
N THR A 115 0.46 6.41 -3.28
CA THR A 115 -0.31 7.49 -3.89
C THR A 115 -1.66 7.67 -3.22
N ALA A 116 -1.96 8.91 -2.83
CA ALA A 116 -3.28 9.27 -2.31
C ALA A 116 -4.31 9.27 -3.46
N PRO A 117 -5.61 9.19 -3.12
CA PRO A 117 -6.64 9.26 -4.15
C PRO A 117 -6.56 10.56 -4.94
N LEU A 118 -6.99 10.48 -6.20
CA LEU A 118 -6.92 11.64 -7.08
C LEU A 118 -7.65 12.86 -6.54
N TYR A 119 -8.78 12.63 -5.86
CA TYR A 119 -9.54 13.76 -5.33
C TYR A 119 -8.78 14.53 -4.26
N GLU A 120 -7.77 13.92 -3.64
CA GLU A 120 -6.94 14.62 -2.68
C GLU A 120 -5.90 15.49 -3.35
N THR A 121 -5.52 15.16 -4.57
CA THR A 121 -4.52 15.91 -5.30
C THR A 121 -5.13 16.94 -6.23
N ALA A 122 -6.41 16.82 -6.52
CA ALA A 122 -7.12 17.76 -7.39
C ALA A 122 -7.57 18.97 -6.58
N PRO A 123 -7.68 20.14 -7.21
CA PRO A 123 -8.25 21.30 -6.51
C PRO A 123 -9.66 20.96 -6.05
N PRO A 124 -10.06 21.45 -4.86
CA PRO A 124 -11.41 21.18 -4.40
C PRO A 124 -12.42 21.75 -5.37
N LYS A 125 -13.37 20.96 -5.70
CA LYS A 125 -14.44 21.43 -6.54
C LYS A 125 -15.58 21.95 -5.74
N ARG A 126 -15.65 21.55 -4.60
CA ARG A 126 -16.69 21.93 -3.70
C ARG A 126 -16.09 22.55 -2.53
N GLN A 127 -16.16 23.17 -2.31
CA GLN A 127 -15.53 23.49 -1.31
C GLN A 127 -16.12 23.91 -0.39
N PRO A 128 -16.26 23.36 -0.66
CA PRO A 128 -16.65 23.22 0.13
C PRO A 128 -17.22 23.42 0.70
N GLN A 129 -17.44 23.44 0.59
CA GLN A 129 -18.03 23.16 0.94
C GLN A 129 -18.04 22.94 1.78
N GLY A 130 -17.94 23.15 1.95
CA GLY A 130 -17.91 22.67 2.53
C GLY A 130 -17.50 22.70 3.31
N LEU A 131 -17.34 22.88 3.48
CA LEU A 131 -16.91 22.69 4.05
C LEU A 131 -16.45 23.24 4.48
N LYS A 132 -16.20 23.56 4.57
CA LYS A 132 -15.94 23.96 4.76
C LYS A 132 -15.43 24.28 5.30
N PRO A 133 -15.27 24.68 5.40
CA PRO A 133 -14.93 24.89 5.81
C PRO A 133 -14.53 25.14 6.44
N VAL A 134 -14.22 25.16 6.55
CA VAL A 134 -14.04 25.06 6.75
C VAL A 134 -13.49 25.39 7.25
N ARG A 135 -12.92 25.78 7.50
CA ARG A 135 -12.74 25.98 7.54
C ARG A 135 -12.65 26.61 7.94
N ALA A 136 -12.58 26.86 8.00
CA ALA A 136 -12.96 27.09 7.96
C ALA A 136 -13.39 27.48 8.12
N ALA A 137 -13.27 27.88 8.32
CA ALA A 137 -13.88 27.79 8.21
C ALA A 137 -14.21 27.95 7.99
N GLY A 138 -13.97 28.00 8.02
CA GLY A 138 -14.42 27.68 7.55
C GLY A 138 -14.66 27.73 7.46
#